data_2eaff4727885ba166e2362f257f13073
#
_entry.id   2eaff4727885ba166e2362f257f13073
#
_cell.length_a   1.000
_cell.length_b   1.000
_cell.length_c   1.000
_cell.angle_alpha   90.00
_cell.angle_beta   90.00
_cell.angle_gamma   90.00
#
_symmetry.space_group_name_H-M   'P 1'
#
loop_
_entity.id
_entity.type
_entity.pdbx_description
1 polymer ?
#
loop_
_entity_poly.entity_id
_entity_poly.type
_entity_poly.pdbx_seq_one_letter_code
_entity_poly.pdbx_strand_id
1 'polypeptide(L)'
;MREKLRVAAYAVCVRDGQILLARSPDDDGVPEWVLPGGGMEHGEDPYDTVRRELMEETGYRIEVTGLLGIDSLRHHFAAEGPLCLPTDHHSVRIVYTGEIVGGELRNEVNGSTDMAAWHDLDAVPDLRHIRLVDVALRLWRERPAAGRFAPEQSSQS
;
A
#
# COMPACT_ATOMS: atom_id res chain seq x y z
N MET A 1 -5.26 -5.11 26.38
CA MET A 1 -5.29 -4.97 24.91
C MET A 1 -3.87 -4.93 24.40
N ARG A 2 -3.60 -5.70 23.36
CA ARG A 2 -2.28 -5.72 22.73
C ARG A 2 -2.19 -4.61 21.68
N GLU A 3 -1.17 -3.78 21.76
CA GLU A 3 -0.89 -2.73 20.79
C GLU A 3 0.19 -3.21 19.81
N LYS A 4 -0.02 -2.99 18.51
CA LYS A 4 0.95 -3.32 17.48
C LYS A 4 1.08 -2.16 16.50
N LEU A 5 2.30 -1.65 16.38
CA LEU A 5 2.66 -0.65 15.38
C LEU A 5 3.36 -1.33 14.20
N ARG A 6 2.86 -1.07 13.00
CA ARG A 6 3.46 -1.54 11.75
C ARG A 6 3.80 -0.35 10.88
N VAL A 7 5.02 -0.31 10.38
CA VAL A 7 5.46 0.68 9.39
C VAL A 7 5.64 -0.04 8.05
N ALA A 8 5.08 0.53 7.00
CA ALA A 8 5.17 -0.02 5.65
C ALA A 8 5.43 1.09 4.63
N ALA A 9 6.02 0.73 3.50
CA ALA A 9 6.33 1.66 2.42
C ALA A 9 5.76 1.15 1.10
N TYR A 10 5.17 2.06 0.33
CA TYR A 10 4.44 1.78 -0.91
C TYR A 10 4.85 2.76 -1.99
N ALA A 11 4.63 2.39 -3.24
CA ALA A 11 4.92 3.27 -4.37
C ALA A 11 3.74 3.44 -5.31
N VAL A 12 3.53 4.67 -5.75
CA VAL A 12 2.69 5.00 -6.90
C VAL A 12 3.60 5.07 -8.11
N CYS A 13 3.46 4.11 -9.01
CA CYS A 13 4.15 4.06 -10.30
C CYS A 13 3.13 4.23 -11.40
N VAL A 14 3.15 5.35 -12.07
CA VAL A 14 2.25 5.68 -13.19
C VAL A 14 3.06 5.81 -14.47
N ARG A 15 2.61 5.12 -15.51
CA ARG A 15 3.22 5.14 -16.84
C ARG A 15 2.13 5.02 -17.90
N ASP A 16 2.15 5.93 -18.88
CA ASP A 16 1.20 5.92 -20.01
C ASP A 16 -0.28 5.85 -19.59
N GLY A 17 -0.65 6.60 -18.54
CA GLY A 17 -2.02 6.63 -18.02
C GLY A 17 -2.43 5.41 -17.21
N GLN A 18 -1.48 4.54 -16.87
CA GLN A 18 -1.72 3.33 -16.09
C GLN A 18 -0.95 3.33 -14.78
N ILE A 19 -1.54 2.75 -13.74
CA ILE A 19 -0.92 2.53 -12.44
C ILE A 19 -0.58 1.06 -12.25
N LEU A 20 0.58 0.81 -11.67
CA LEU A 20 0.99 -0.53 -11.27
C LEU A 20 0.33 -0.90 -9.94
N LEU A 21 -0.41 -1.99 -9.92
CA LEU A 21 -1.04 -2.54 -8.73
C LEU A 21 -0.65 -4.01 -8.56
N ALA A 22 -0.68 -4.46 -7.32
CA ALA A 22 -0.54 -5.86 -6.97
C ALA A 22 -1.88 -6.40 -6.46
N ARG A 23 -2.09 -7.70 -6.56
CA ARG A 23 -3.33 -8.32 -6.10
C ARG A 23 -3.06 -9.19 -4.88
N SER A 24 -3.86 -8.99 -3.87
CA SER A 24 -3.80 -9.78 -2.63
C SER A 24 -5.11 -10.53 -2.44
N PRO A 25 -5.08 -11.84 -2.17
CA PRO A 25 -6.26 -12.52 -1.67
C PRO A 25 -6.58 -11.98 -0.28
N ASP A 26 -7.85 -11.66 -0.01
CA ASP A 26 -8.25 -11.31 1.35
C ASP A 26 -8.56 -12.58 2.16
N ASP A 27 -8.98 -12.39 3.42
CA ASP A 27 -9.28 -13.49 4.33
C ASP A 27 -10.47 -14.36 3.85
N ASP A 28 -11.34 -13.80 3.00
CA ASP A 28 -12.47 -14.50 2.38
C ASP A 28 -12.07 -15.20 1.07
N GLY A 29 -10.79 -15.08 0.66
CA GLY A 29 -10.31 -15.62 -0.60
C GLY A 29 -10.73 -14.81 -1.82
N VAL A 30 -11.35 -13.63 -1.64
CA VAL A 30 -11.74 -12.75 -2.73
C VAL A 30 -10.56 -11.80 -3.03
N PRO A 31 -9.99 -11.87 -4.24
CA PRO A 31 -8.86 -11.01 -4.56
C PRO A 31 -9.22 -9.53 -4.55
N GLU A 32 -8.30 -8.70 -4.04
CA GLU A 32 -8.41 -7.26 -4.14
C GLU A 32 -7.07 -6.63 -4.53
N TRP A 33 -7.16 -5.52 -5.22
CA TRP A 33 -5.98 -4.81 -5.69
C TRP A 33 -5.45 -3.90 -4.59
N VAL A 34 -4.13 -3.89 -4.48
CA VAL A 34 -3.39 -3.14 -3.46
C VAL A 34 -2.28 -2.34 -4.13
N LEU A 35 -1.83 -1.30 -3.47
CA LEU A 35 -0.63 -0.59 -3.87
C LEU A 35 0.59 -1.48 -3.65
N PRO A 36 1.53 -1.60 -4.59
CA PRO A 36 2.72 -2.40 -4.36
C PRO A 36 3.59 -1.80 -3.27
N GLY A 37 4.09 -2.65 -2.41
CA GLY A 37 4.84 -2.28 -1.21
C GLY A 37 4.58 -3.24 -0.08
N GLY A 38 5.08 -2.92 1.09
CA GLY A 38 4.89 -3.77 2.26
C GLY A 38 5.66 -3.33 3.48
N GLY A 39 5.68 -4.22 4.47
CA GLY A 39 6.26 -3.96 5.77
C GLY A 39 7.77 -3.75 5.77
N MET A 40 8.19 -2.75 6.51
CA MET A 40 9.59 -2.47 6.77
C MET A 40 10.18 -3.54 7.69
N GLU A 41 11.33 -4.07 7.33
CA GLU A 41 12.10 -4.97 8.18
C GLU A 41 12.90 -4.16 9.21
N HIS A 42 13.22 -4.80 10.33
CA HIS A 42 14.04 -4.16 11.36
C HIS A 42 15.39 -3.71 10.79
N GLY A 43 15.73 -2.46 11.02
CA GLY A 43 16.98 -1.87 10.51
C GLY A 43 16.94 -1.41 9.06
N GLU A 44 15.84 -1.62 8.37
CA GLU A 44 15.66 -1.22 6.98
C GLU A 44 15.14 0.23 6.89
N ASP A 45 15.68 1.00 5.96
CA ASP A 45 15.13 2.32 5.64
C ASP A 45 13.87 2.16 4.77
N PRO A 46 12.81 2.94 4.98
CA PRO A 46 11.60 2.84 4.14
C PRO A 46 11.86 2.97 2.65
N TYR A 47 12.84 3.77 2.25
CA TYR A 47 13.27 3.90 0.87
C TYR A 47 13.73 2.54 0.29
N ASP A 48 14.49 1.76 1.07
CA ASP A 48 14.95 0.44 0.66
C ASP A 48 13.82 -0.60 0.72
N THR A 49 12.90 -0.45 1.68
CA THR A 49 11.71 -1.30 1.80
C THR A 49 10.89 -1.28 0.51
N VAL A 50 10.56 -0.10 0.02
CA VAL A 50 9.71 0.03 -1.17
C VAL A 50 10.38 -0.56 -2.40
N ARG A 51 11.68 -0.38 -2.54
CA ARG A 51 12.44 -0.95 -3.66
C ARG A 51 12.48 -2.48 -3.61
N ARG A 52 12.70 -3.03 -2.44
CA ARG A 52 12.70 -4.49 -2.21
C ARG A 52 11.33 -5.09 -2.48
N GLU A 53 10.29 -4.51 -1.92
CA GLU A 53 8.92 -5.00 -2.07
C GLU A 53 8.44 -4.94 -3.53
N LEU A 54 8.75 -3.87 -4.25
CA LEU A 54 8.40 -3.76 -5.67
C LEU A 54 9.08 -4.86 -6.49
N MET A 55 10.35 -5.17 -6.22
CA MET A 55 11.04 -6.25 -6.90
C MET A 55 10.40 -7.60 -6.59
N GLU A 56 10.06 -7.87 -5.33
CA GLU A 56 9.43 -9.12 -4.91
C GLU A 56 8.04 -9.31 -5.55
N GLU A 57 7.21 -8.26 -5.51
CA GLU A 57 5.82 -8.34 -5.92
C GLU A 57 5.60 -8.19 -7.43
N THR A 58 6.44 -7.41 -8.09
CA THR A 58 6.21 -7.03 -9.49
C THR A 58 7.32 -7.42 -10.45
N GLY A 59 8.50 -7.74 -9.95
CA GLY A 59 9.69 -8.00 -10.78
C GLY A 59 10.39 -6.75 -11.30
N TYR A 60 9.87 -5.57 -10.98
CA TYR A 60 10.45 -4.31 -11.43
C TYR A 60 11.46 -3.73 -10.45
N ARG A 61 12.51 -3.14 -11.02
CA ARG A 61 13.40 -2.24 -10.30
C ARG A 61 12.90 -0.81 -10.51
N ILE A 62 12.71 -0.09 -9.42
CA ILE A 62 12.24 1.29 -9.45
C ILE A 62 13.31 2.26 -8.98
N GLU A 63 13.22 3.49 -9.48
CA GLU A 63 13.85 4.67 -8.89
C GLU A 63 12.76 5.45 -8.16
N VAL A 64 13.00 5.72 -6.87
CA VAL A 64 12.09 6.56 -6.07
C VAL A 64 12.32 8.01 -6.46
N THR A 65 11.28 8.67 -6.94
CA THR A 65 11.36 10.02 -7.47
C THR A 65 10.81 11.09 -6.53
N GLY A 66 10.11 10.69 -5.49
CA GLY A 66 9.61 11.63 -4.50
C GLY A 66 8.85 10.97 -3.36
N LEU A 67 8.69 11.71 -2.29
CA LEU A 67 7.83 11.34 -1.16
C LEU A 67 6.49 12.04 -1.35
N LEU A 68 5.41 11.28 -1.44
CA LEU A 68 4.05 11.80 -1.60
C LEU A 68 3.39 12.13 -0.26
N GLY A 69 3.56 11.25 0.72
CA GLY A 69 2.96 11.47 2.02
C GLY A 69 2.95 10.25 2.91
N ILE A 70 2.30 10.42 4.05
CA ILE A 70 2.18 9.39 5.08
C ILE A 70 0.71 9.22 5.42
N ASP A 71 0.20 8.01 5.31
CA ASP A 71 -1.14 7.64 5.74
C ASP A 71 -1.06 6.88 7.06
N SER A 72 -2.00 7.10 7.93
CA SER A 72 -2.07 6.44 9.22
C SER A 72 -3.46 5.82 9.39
N LEU A 73 -3.47 4.54 9.70
CA LEU A 73 -4.71 3.79 9.90
C LEU A 73 -4.63 3.00 11.19
N ARG A 74 -5.63 3.20 12.03
CA ARG A 74 -5.80 2.43 13.25
C ARG A 74 -6.95 1.45 13.06
N HIS A 75 -6.71 0.20 13.37
CA HIS A 75 -7.70 -0.86 13.24
C HIS A 75 -7.72 -1.74 14.49
N HIS A 76 -8.91 -1.96 15.00
CA HIS A 76 -9.13 -2.74 16.20
C HIS A 76 -9.64 -4.14 15.83
N PHE A 77 -8.89 -5.16 16.22
CA PHE A 77 -9.29 -6.54 16.04
C PHE A 77 -9.80 -7.11 17.36
N ALA A 78 -11.03 -7.65 17.34
CA ALA A 78 -11.59 -8.35 18.49
C ALA A 78 -10.79 -9.63 18.80
N ALA A 79 -10.86 -10.07 20.05
CA ALA A 79 -10.24 -11.34 20.46
C ALA A 79 -10.86 -12.52 19.69
N GLU A 80 -10.03 -13.37 19.11
CA GLU A 80 -10.44 -14.63 18.49
C GLU A 80 -10.33 -15.76 19.51
N GLY A 81 -11.35 -15.89 20.37
CA GLY A 81 -11.41 -16.93 21.39
C GLY A 81 -10.82 -16.52 22.75
N PRO A 82 -10.96 -17.41 23.78
CA PRO A 82 -10.68 -17.03 25.18
C PRO A 82 -9.21 -16.86 25.51
N LEU A 83 -8.29 -17.32 24.65
CA LEU A 83 -6.85 -17.21 24.85
C LEU A 83 -6.19 -16.12 24.03
N CYS A 84 -6.93 -15.46 23.16
CA CYS A 84 -6.42 -14.38 22.31
C CYS A 84 -6.88 -13.02 22.83
N LEU A 85 -5.93 -12.11 23.07
CA LEU A 85 -6.23 -10.74 23.45
C LEU A 85 -6.69 -9.92 22.23
N PRO A 86 -7.62 -8.98 22.40
CA PRO A 86 -7.91 -8.01 21.34
C PRO A 86 -6.64 -7.23 20.99
N THR A 87 -6.49 -6.91 19.71
CA THR A 87 -5.32 -6.21 19.21
C THR A 87 -5.70 -4.87 18.62
N ASP A 88 -4.98 -3.84 19.02
CA ASP A 88 -5.06 -2.52 18.44
C ASP A 88 -3.89 -2.37 17.45
N HIS A 89 -4.20 -2.41 16.16
CA HIS A 89 -3.22 -2.24 15.11
C HIS A 89 -3.16 -0.79 14.67
N HIS A 90 -1.95 -0.23 14.70
CA HIS A 90 -1.67 1.07 14.12
C HIS A 90 -0.70 0.88 12.95
N SER A 91 -1.15 1.19 11.74
CA SER A 91 -0.33 1.13 10.54
C SER A 91 0.06 2.52 10.09
N VAL A 92 1.36 2.75 9.93
CA VAL A 92 1.93 3.94 9.33
C VAL A 92 2.41 3.56 7.94
N ARG A 93 1.88 4.20 6.91
CA ARG A 93 2.14 3.86 5.52
C ARG A 93 2.77 5.04 4.80
N ILE A 94 4.02 4.84 4.41
CA ILE A 94 4.83 5.84 3.71
C ILE A 94 4.63 5.63 2.22
N VAL A 95 4.15 6.64 1.51
CA VAL A 95 3.82 6.56 0.09
C VAL A 95 4.80 7.38 -0.72
N TYR A 96 5.56 6.70 -1.56
CA TYR A 96 6.48 7.29 -2.51
C TYR A 96 5.88 7.30 -3.92
N THR A 97 6.44 8.12 -4.79
CA THR A 97 6.28 7.97 -6.23
C THR A 97 7.57 7.41 -6.82
N GLY A 98 7.46 6.57 -7.83
CA GLY A 98 8.61 5.90 -8.44
C GLY A 98 8.45 5.68 -9.93
N GLU A 99 9.57 5.51 -10.60
CA GLU A 99 9.67 5.17 -12.01
C GLU A 99 10.28 3.79 -12.19
N ILE A 100 9.77 3.05 -13.16
CA ILE A 100 10.34 1.76 -13.55
C ILE A 100 11.62 2.01 -14.33
N VAL A 101 12.74 1.47 -13.84
CA VAL A 101 14.05 1.64 -14.48
C VAL A 101 14.67 0.32 -14.94
N GLY A 102 14.05 -0.80 -14.65
CA GLY A 102 14.54 -2.12 -15.07
C GLY A 102 13.66 -3.25 -14.59
N GLY A 103 14.07 -4.47 -14.91
CA GLY A 103 13.34 -5.66 -14.59
C GLY A 103 12.21 -5.95 -15.58
N GLU A 104 11.47 -7.00 -15.30
CA GLU A 104 10.33 -7.45 -16.11
C GLU A 104 9.16 -7.76 -15.20
N LEU A 105 7.95 -7.43 -15.64
CA LEU A 105 6.73 -7.73 -14.90
C LEU A 105 6.62 -9.25 -14.69
N ARG A 106 6.51 -9.64 -13.45
CA ARG A 106 6.27 -11.03 -13.06
C ARG A 106 5.42 -11.07 -11.79
N ASN A 107 4.70 -12.16 -11.62
CA ASN A 107 3.91 -12.39 -10.42
C ASN A 107 4.78 -12.98 -9.31
N GLU A 108 4.51 -12.57 -8.07
CA GLU A 108 5.14 -13.17 -6.89
C GLU A 108 4.64 -14.60 -6.70
N VAL A 109 5.55 -15.49 -6.29
CA VAL A 109 5.24 -16.89 -5.97
C VAL A 109 5.45 -17.09 -4.47
N ASN A 110 4.46 -17.68 -3.79
CA ASN A 110 4.48 -17.94 -2.35
C ASN A 110 4.64 -16.71 -1.44
N GLY A 111 4.18 -15.54 -1.91
CA GLY A 111 4.20 -14.30 -1.16
C GLY A 111 2.80 -13.82 -0.77
N SER A 112 2.73 -12.59 -0.29
CA SER A 112 1.48 -11.94 0.13
C SER A 112 0.61 -11.50 -1.04
N THR A 113 1.17 -11.43 -2.25
CA THR A 113 0.46 -11.08 -3.49
C THR A 113 0.60 -12.21 -4.50
N ASP A 114 -0.36 -12.34 -5.41
CA ASP A 114 -0.39 -13.40 -6.41
C ASP A 114 -0.30 -12.89 -7.86
N MET A 115 -0.46 -11.61 -8.06
CA MET A 115 -0.44 -11.01 -9.40
C MET A 115 -0.01 -9.55 -9.32
N ALA A 116 0.70 -9.09 -10.34
CA ALA A 116 0.98 -7.67 -10.56
C ALA A 116 0.52 -7.29 -11.96
N ALA A 117 -0.10 -6.13 -12.10
CA ALA A 117 -0.61 -5.68 -13.40
C ALA A 117 -0.72 -4.15 -13.47
N TRP A 118 -0.66 -3.66 -14.69
CA TRP A 118 -0.96 -2.27 -15.02
C TRP A 118 -2.46 -2.11 -15.24
N HIS A 119 -3.04 -1.08 -14.66
CA HIS A 119 -4.44 -0.74 -14.81
C HIS A 119 -4.59 0.69 -15.26
N ASP A 120 -5.52 0.95 -16.16
CA ASP A 120 -5.86 2.33 -16.52
C ASP A 120 -6.32 3.08 -15.28
N LEU A 121 -5.84 4.31 -15.11
CA LEU A 121 -6.24 5.15 -13.97
C LEU A 121 -7.76 5.29 -13.87
N ASP A 122 -8.43 5.39 -15.02
CA ASP A 122 -9.89 5.52 -15.07
C ASP A 122 -10.63 4.23 -14.70
N ALA A 123 -9.97 3.09 -14.77
CA ALA A 123 -10.55 1.80 -14.40
C ALA A 123 -10.46 1.49 -12.90
N VAL A 124 -9.59 2.17 -12.17
CA VAL A 124 -9.35 1.90 -10.74
C VAL A 124 -10.64 1.96 -9.89
N PRO A 125 -11.54 2.94 -10.06
CA PRO A 125 -12.76 2.99 -9.26
C PRO A 125 -13.66 1.76 -9.38
N ASP A 126 -13.59 1.03 -10.50
CA ASP A 126 -14.39 -0.17 -10.76
C ASP A 126 -13.71 -1.46 -10.29
N LEU A 127 -12.45 -1.39 -9.87
CA LEU A 127 -11.74 -2.52 -9.31
C LEU A 127 -12.09 -2.70 -7.83
N ARG A 128 -12.14 -3.94 -7.38
CA ARG A 128 -12.10 -4.21 -5.95
C ARG A 128 -10.69 -3.89 -5.45
N HIS A 129 -10.55 -2.84 -4.64
CA HIS A 129 -9.27 -2.37 -4.14
C HIS A 129 -9.37 -1.83 -2.71
N ILE A 130 -8.25 -1.81 -2.02
CA ILE A 130 -8.19 -1.28 -0.65
C ILE A 130 -8.13 0.25 -0.67
N ARG A 131 -8.57 0.86 0.44
CA ARG A 131 -8.61 2.32 0.63
C ARG A 131 -7.27 3.02 0.37
N LEU A 132 -6.15 2.37 0.69
CA LEU A 132 -4.83 2.98 0.48
C LEU A 132 -4.58 3.37 -0.98
N VAL A 133 -5.12 2.62 -1.94
CA VAL A 133 -5.01 2.96 -3.37
C VAL A 133 -5.63 4.34 -3.64
N ASP A 134 -6.81 4.61 -3.09
CA ASP A 134 -7.49 5.91 -3.27
C ASP A 134 -6.71 7.03 -2.58
N VAL A 135 -6.24 6.80 -1.37
CA VAL A 135 -5.42 7.77 -0.62
C VAL A 135 -4.13 8.08 -1.39
N ALA A 136 -3.44 7.07 -1.87
CA ALA A 136 -2.19 7.22 -2.61
C ALA A 136 -2.38 7.98 -3.92
N LEU A 137 -3.44 7.68 -4.67
CA LEU A 137 -3.77 8.40 -5.89
C LEU A 137 -4.10 9.87 -5.63
N ARG A 138 -4.83 10.14 -4.54
CA ARG A 138 -5.11 11.51 -4.14
C ARG A 138 -3.85 12.27 -3.75
N LEU A 139 -2.95 11.65 -2.98
CA LEU A 139 -1.64 12.23 -2.67
C LEU A 139 -0.83 12.51 -3.94
N TRP A 140 -0.86 11.60 -4.89
CA TRP A 140 -0.16 11.74 -6.16
C TRP A 140 -0.71 12.89 -7.02
N ARG A 141 -2.03 13.07 -7.04
CA ARG A 141 -2.70 14.14 -7.82
C ARG A 141 -2.56 15.50 -7.18
N GLU A 142 -2.78 15.61 -5.87
CA GLU A 142 -2.88 16.88 -5.17
C GLU A 142 -1.56 17.33 -4.51
N ARG A 143 -0.70 16.39 -4.17
CA ARG A 143 0.63 16.62 -3.58
C ARG A 143 0.61 17.65 -2.44
N PRO A 144 -0.18 17.40 -1.37
CA PRO A 144 -0.25 18.33 -0.25
C PRO A 144 1.11 18.50 0.43
N ALA A 145 1.46 19.73 0.82
CA ALA A 145 2.78 20.04 1.36
C ALA A 145 3.13 19.25 2.63
N ALA A 146 2.13 18.96 3.48
CA ALA A 146 2.32 18.18 4.69
C ALA A 146 2.28 16.66 4.46
N GLY A 147 2.04 16.20 3.21
CA GLY A 147 1.95 14.78 2.88
C GLY A 147 0.75 14.08 3.51
N ARG A 148 -0.30 14.81 3.82
CA ARG A 148 -1.51 14.27 4.42
C ARG A 148 -2.72 15.13 4.09
N PHE A 149 -3.90 14.53 4.24
CA PHE A 149 -5.16 15.26 4.22
C PHE A 149 -5.69 15.40 5.64
N ALA A 150 -6.45 16.48 5.89
CA ALA A 150 -7.15 16.62 7.16
C ALA A 150 -8.11 15.43 7.35
N PRO A 151 -8.28 14.91 8.58
CA PRO A 151 -9.28 13.89 8.84
C PRO A 151 -10.66 14.41 8.43
N GLU A 152 -11.47 13.54 7.78
CA GLU A 152 -12.85 13.88 7.54
C GLU A 152 -13.53 14.18 8.87
N GLN A 153 -14.17 15.34 8.98
CA GLN A 153 -15.00 15.61 10.13
C GLN A 153 -16.18 14.64 10.05
N SER A 154 -16.23 13.70 10.99
CA SER A 154 -17.44 12.94 11.17
C SER A 154 -18.55 13.94 11.43
N SER A 155 -19.51 14.03 10.49
CA SER A 155 -20.71 14.81 10.72
C SER A 155 -21.42 14.17 11.91
N GLN A 156 -21.30 14.80 13.07
CA GLN A 156 -22.18 14.50 14.17
C GLN A 156 -23.57 15.01 13.78
N SER A 157 -24.38 14.12 13.26
CA SER A 157 -25.82 14.33 13.17
C SER A 157 -26.48 13.89 14.45
#